data_9dbacca4eae429c7155ab09ef4c36e8e
#
_entry.id   9dbacca4eae429c7155ab09ef4c36e8e
#
_cell.length_a   1.000
_cell.length_b   1.000
_cell.length_c   1.000
_cell.angle_alpha   90.00
_cell.angle_beta   90.00
_cell.angle_gamma   90.00
#
_symmetry.space_group_name_H-M   'P 1'
#
loop_
_entity.id
_entity.type
_entity.pdbx_description
1 polymer ?
#
loop_
_entity_poly.entity_id
_entity_poly.type
_entity_poly.pdbx_seq_one_letter_code
_entity_poly.pdbx_strand_id
1 'polypeptide(L)'
;GHRPFDYILANTDKDMVKMELDLAWATKAKQDPVALFKLHPGRFPLWHVKDLDKTTMSPAEVGTGIVDFKTIFDNAKASGMKYYFVEQDGAPKPIQNVTNSYNYLNKLLHA
;
A
#
# COMPACT_ATOMS: atom_id res chain seq x y z
N GLY A 1 17.14 -17.47 0.59
CA GLY A 1 15.89 -18.17 0.33
C GLY A 1 14.96 -17.42 -0.58
N HIS A 2 14.03 -18.13 -1.16
CA HIS A 2 13.03 -17.53 -2.03
C HIS A 2 11.79 -17.14 -1.24
N ARG A 3 11.30 -15.92 -1.45
CA ARG A 3 10.03 -15.49 -0.87
C ARG A 3 8.88 -16.10 -1.68
N PRO A 4 7.82 -16.61 -1.03
CA PRO A 4 6.64 -17.10 -1.75
C PRO A 4 6.06 -16.08 -2.74
N PHE A 5 6.10 -14.80 -2.36
CA PHE A 5 5.66 -13.67 -3.19
C PHE A 5 6.41 -13.64 -4.55
N ASP A 6 7.73 -13.73 -4.52
CA ASP A 6 8.54 -13.71 -5.74
C ASP A 6 8.26 -14.93 -6.62
N TYR A 7 8.09 -16.09 -6.00
CA TYR A 7 7.76 -17.32 -6.70
C TYR A 7 6.41 -17.22 -7.42
N ILE A 8 5.39 -16.69 -6.75
CA ILE A 8 4.06 -16.48 -7.34
C ILE A 8 4.15 -15.54 -8.55
N LEU A 9 4.84 -14.41 -8.39
CA LEU A 9 5.00 -13.44 -9.48
C LEU A 9 5.75 -14.03 -10.68
N ALA A 10 6.76 -14.85 -10.43
CA ALA A 10 7.59 -15.44 -11.48
C ALA A 10 6.89 -16.60 -12.21
N ASN A 11 5.97 -17.30 -11.55
CA ASN A 11 5.37 -18.55 -12.06
C ASN A 11 3.87 -18.43 -12.40
N THR A 12 3.35 -17.21 -12.48
CA THR A 12 1.96 -16.95 -12.86
C THR A 12 1.89 -16.01 -14.05
N ASP A 13 0.81 -16.15 -14.83
CA ASP A 13 0.58 -15.30 -15.98
C ASP A 13 0.35 -13.85 -15.54
N LYS A 14 1.18 -12.93 -16.06
CA LYS A 14 1.17 -11.52 -15.66
C LYS A 14 -0.14 -10.78 -16.04
N ASP A 15 -0.88 -11.29 -17.00
CA ASP A 15 -2.12 -10.65 -17.44
C ASP A 15 -3.34 -11.22 -16.72
N MET A 16 -3.24 -12.47 -16.24
CA MET A 16 -4.33 -13.17 -15.57
C MET A 16 -4.25 -13.10 -14.05
N VAL A 17 -3.05 -13.08 -13.48
CA VAL A 17 -2.84 -13.06 -12.03
C VAL A 17 -2.30 -11.71 -11.60
N LYS A 18 -3.10 -10.97 -10.88
CA LYS A 18 -2.76 -9.65 -10.32
C LYS A 18 -2.67 -9.73 -8.81
N MET A 19 -2.01 -8.74 -8.22
CA MET A 19 -1.79 -8.68 -6.78
C MET A 19 -2.56 -7.50 -6.18
N GLU A 20 -3.06 -7.71 -4.98
CA GLU A 20 -3.53 -6.63 -4.12
C GLU A 20 -2.44 -6.39 -3.07
N LEU A 21 -1.76 -5.25 -3.15
CA LEU A 21 -0.62 -4.96 -2.29
C LEU A 21 -1.04 -4.17 -1.06
N ASP A 22 -0.73 -4.71 0.12
CA ASP A 22 -0.85 -3.96 1.37
C ASP A 22 0.43 -3.15 1.59
N LEU A 23 0.32 -1.83 1.51
CA LEU A 23 1.46 -0.92 1.56
C LEU A 23 2.17 -0.92 2.91
N ALA A 24 1.42 -1.09 4.00
CA ALA A 24 1.98 -1.16 5.33
C ALA A 24 2.77 -2.46 5.55
N TRP A 25 2.17 -3.58 5.17
CA TRP A 25 2.84 -4.87 5.35
C TRP A 25 4.06 -5.03 4.46
N ALA A 26 4.04 -4.48 3.24
CA ALA A 26 5.22 -4.41 2.39
C ALA A 26 6.34 -3.61 3.08
N THR A 27 6.00 -2.43 3.62
CA THR A 27 6.94 -1.58 4.36
C THR A 27 7.49 -2.29 5.60
N LYS A 28 6.63 -2.97 6.37
CA LYS A 28 7.05 -3.74 7.55
C LYS A 28 8.00 -4.88 7.18
N ALA A 29 7.79 -5.49 6.03
CA ALA A 29 8.68 -6.52 5.49
C ALA A 29 9.96 -5.94 4.87
N LYS A 30 10.20 -4.63 5.03
CA LYS A 30 11.37 -3.91 4.48
C LYS A 30 11.42 -3.98 2.96
N GLN A 31 10.26 -4.02 2.32
CA GLN A 31 10.12 -3.93 0.88
C GLN A 31 9.61 -2.55 0.50
N ASP A 32 10.23 -1.96 -0.51
CA ASP A 32 9.78 -0.68 -1.06
C ASP A 32 8.69 -0.94 -2.10
N PRO A 33 7.44 -0.47 -1.87
CA PRO A 33 6.37 -0.64 -2.85
C PRO A 33 6.71 -0.10 -4.24
N VAL A 34 7.40 1.04 -4.32
CA VAL A 34 7.78 1.63 -5.61
C VAL A 34 8.77 0.74 -6.35
N ALA A 35 9.72 0.15 -5.65
CA ALA A 35 10.66 -0.81 -6.25
C ALA A 35 9.92 -2.04 -6.77
N LEU A 36 8.92 -2.55 -6.04
CA LEU A 36 8.08 -3.66 -6.49
C LEU A 36 7.30 -3.30 -7.76
N PHE A 37 6.75 -2.10 -7.85
CA PHE A 37 6.02 -1.63 -9.04
C PHE A 37 6.93 -1.57 -10.27
N LYS A 38 8.15 -1.08 -10.09
CA LYS A 38 9.13 -0.97 -11.19
C LYS A 38 9.64 -2.34 -11.65
N LEU A 39 9.80 -3.27 -10.72
CA LEU A 39 10.24 -4.63 -11.02
C LEU A 39 9.12 -5.46 -11.70
N HIS A 40 7.87 -5.22 -11.33
CA HIS A 40 6.70 -5.94 -11.81
C HIS A 40 5.61 -4.97 -12.29
N PRO A 41 5.85 -4.20 -13.37
CA PRO A 41 4.90 -3.17 -13.81
C PRO A 41 3.55 -3.76 -14.18
N GLY A 42 2.48 -3.08 -13.76
CA GLY A 42 1.11 -3.48 -14.05
C GLY A 42 0.58 -4.65 -13.21
N ARG A 43 1.36 -5.18 -12.26
CA ARG A 43 0.97 -6.35 -11.47
C ARG A 43 0.16 -6.02 -10.21
N PHE A 44 0.04 -4.73 -9.84
CA PHE A 44 -0.57 -4.29 -8.58
C PHE A 44 -1.73 -3.32 -8.81
N PRO A 45 -2.85 -3.79 -9.39
CA PRO A 45 -3.99 -2.90 -9.68
C PRO A 45 -4.79 -2.50 -8.44
N LEU A 46 -4.59 -3.18 -7.33
CA LEU A 46 -5.30 -2.94 -6.07
C LEU A 46 -4.31 -2.74 -4.94
N TRP A 47 -4.61 -1.78 -4.06
CA TRP A 47 -3.81 -1.51 -2.86
C TRP A 47 -4.68 -1.46 -1.62
N HIS A 48 -4.16 -1.97 -0.51
CA HIS A 48 -4.58 -1.57 0.83
C HIS A 48 -3.74 -0.36 1.26
N VAL A 49 -4.37 0.78 1.37
CA VAL A 49 -3.74 2.00 1.89
C VAL A 49 -3.84 1.95 3.40
N LYS A 50 -2.79 1.42 3.99
CA LYS A 50 -2.63 1.19 5.43
C LYS A 50 -1.32 1.81 5.87
N ASP A 51 -1.32 2.44 7.05
CA ASP A 51 -0.12 3.06 7.62
C ASP A 51 0.40 2.27 8.82
N LEU A 52 1.63 2.55 9.20
CA LEU A 52 2.29 1.92 10.35
C LEU A 52 2.81 2.98 11.31
N ASP A 53 2.57 2.75 12.59
CA ASP A 53 3.18 3.54 13.65
C ASP A 53 4.70 3.34 13.67
N LYS A 54 5.43 4.44 13.79
CA LYS A 54 6.91 4.45 13.76
C LYS A 54 7.53 3.62 14.88
N THR A 55 6.91 3.63 16.04
CA THR A 55 7.48 3.00 17.24
C THR A 55 7.04 1.54 17.37
N THR A 56 5.74 1.30 17.24
CA THR A 56 5.16 -0.03 17.45
C THR A 56 5.16 -0.92 16.21
N MET A 57 5.28 -0.30 15.02
CA MET A 57 5.12 -0.99 13.73
C MET A 57 3.76 -1.71 13.61
N SER A 58 2.76 -1.16 14.26
CA SER A 58 1.37 -1.60 14.22
C SER A 58 0.55 -0.69 13.30
N PRO A 59 -0.61 -1.14 12.79
CA PRO A 59 -1.47 -0.30 11.97
C PRO A 59 -1.81 1.03 12.66
N ALA A 60 -1.72 2.10 11.89
CA ALA A 60 -1.95 3.47 12.33
C ALA A 60 -2.90 4.20 11.40
N GLU A 61 -3.46 5.31 11.88
CA GLU A 61 -4.26 6.20 11.05
C GLU A 61 -3.43 6.69 9.87
N VAL A 62 -3.99 6.61 8.66
CA VAL A 62 -3.29 6.98 7.43
C VAL A 62 -2.85 8.45 7.48
N GLY A 63 -1.58 8.67 7.23
CA GLY A 63 -0.95 9.99 7.28
C GLY A 63 -0.24 10.30 8.60
N THR A 64 -0.36 9.42 9.60
CA THR A 64 0.30 9.61 10.90
C THR A 64 1.54 8.72 11.09
N GLY A 65 1.75 7.78 10.19
CA GLY A 65 2.82 6.78 10.30
C GLY A 65 3.99 7.01 9.35
N ILE A 66 4.65 5.91 9.02
CA ILE A 66 5.91 5.92 8.28
C ILE A 66 5.78 5.65 6.77
N VAL A 67 4.61 5.23 6.29
CA VAL A 67 4.44 4.90 4.87
C VAL A 67 4.44 6.19 4.04
N ASP A 68 5.32 6.26 3.05
CA ASP A 68 5.44 7.43 2.16
C ASP A 68 4.39 7.36 1.03
N PHE A 69 3.15 7.71 1.38
CA PHE A 69 2.05 7.66 0.42
C PHE A 69 2.25 8.59 -0.77
N LYS A 70 2.88 9.74 -0.57
CA LYS A 70 3.09 10.66 -1.68
C LYS A 70 3.91 10.00 -2.79
N THR A 71 5.07 9.47 -2.44
CA THR A 71 5.94 8.80 -3.41
C THR A 71 5.26 7.57 -4.02
N ILE A 72 4.50 6.81 -3.23
CA ILE A 72 3.79 5.63 -3.71
C ILE A 72 2.71 6.03 -4.73
N PHE A 73 1.86 7.01 -4.42
CA PHE A 73 0.83 7.48 -5.35
C PHE A 73 1.40 8.14 -6.60
N ASP A 74 2.53 8.83 -6.50
CA ASP A 74 3.23 9.39 -7.66
C ASP A 74 3.68 8.28 -8.65
N ASN A 75 3.80 7.04 -8.19
CA ASN A 75 4.16 5.88 -8.98
C ASN A 75 2.99 4.93 -9.27
N ALA A 76 1.75 5.36 -9.05
CA ALA A 76 0.57 4.53 -9.27
C ALA A 76 0.45 3.98 -10.69
N LYS A 77 0.88 4.76 -11.68
CA LYS A 77 0.84 4.33 -13.08
C LYS A 77 1.73 3.10 -13.32
N ALA A 78 2.93 3.08 -12.75
CA ALA A 78 3.84 1.94 -12.86
C ALA A 78 3.26 0.68 -12.22
N SER A 79 2.54 0.82 -11.11
CA SER A 79 1.81 -0.25 -10.44
C SER A 79 0.68 -0.83 -11.28
N GLY A 80 0.07 -0.02 -12.15
CA GLY A 80 -1.20 -0.33 -12.81
C GLY A 80 -2.40 -0.15 -11.89
N MET A 81 -2.27 0.67 -10.84
CA MET A 81 -3.30 0.85 -9.83
C MET A 81 -4.61 1.33 -10.43
N LYS A 82 -5.70 0.64 -10.09
CA LYS A 82 -7.07 0.99 -10.47
C LYS A 82 -7.88 1.45 -9.27
N TYR A 83 -7.76 0.74 -8.15
CA TYR A 83 -8.47 1.07 -6.92
C TYR A 83 -7.58 0.89 -5.72
N TYR A 84 -7.87 1.65 -4.68
CA TYR A 84 -7.25 1.48 -3.37
C TYR A 84 -8.31 1.53 -2.27
N PHE A 85 -8.02 0.86 -1.16
CA PHE A 85 -8.92 0.72 -0.02
C PHE A 85 -8.18 1.17 1.23
N VAL A 86 -8.74 2.16 1.92
CA VAL A 86 -8.21 2.60 3.21
C VAL A 86 -8.52 1.55 4.25
N GLU A 87 -7.53 1.11 5.01
CA GLU A 87 -7.69 0.09 6.02
C GLU A 87 -6.86 0.42 7.26
N GLN A 88 -7.45 0.20 8.43
CA GLN A 88 -6.76 0.34 9.71
C GLN A 88 -7.28 -0.72 10.68
N ASP A 89 -6.49 -1.77 10.90
CA ASP A 89 -6.83 -2.82 11.86
C ASP A 89 -6.79 -2.26 13.28
N GLY A 90 -7.78 -2.62 14.08
CA GLY A 90 -7.82 -2.23 15.49
C GLY A 90 -7.94 -0.73 15.73
N ALA A 91 -8.58 0.01 14.82
CA ALA A 91 -8.77 1.44 14.97
C ALA A 91 -9.53 1.76 16.27
N PRO A 92 -8.94 2.56 17.19
CA PRO A 92 -9.57 2.83 18.50
C PRO A 92 -10.82 3.71 18.38
N LYS A 93 -10.90 4.54 17.35
CA LYS A 93 -12.05 5.40 17.03
C LYS A 93 -12.37 5.29 15.55
N PRO A 94 -13.00 4.19 15.09
CA PRO A 94 -13.08 3.86 13.65
C PRO A 94 -13.62 4.98 12.77
N ILE A 95 -14.72 5.62 13.16
CA ILE A 95 -15.32 6.69 12.35
C ILE A 95 -14.39 7.91 12.28
N GLN A 96 -13.84 8.31 13.41
CA GLN A 96 -12.88 9.43 13.45
C GLN A 96 -11.62 9.12 12.65
N ASN A 97 -11.07 7.92 12.83
CA ASN A 97 -9.84 7.50 12.15
C ASN A 97 -10.04 7.41 10.63
N VAL A 98 -11.13 6.84 10.15
CA VAL A 98 -11.39 6.78 8.71
C VAL A 98 -11.65 8.17 8.11
N THR A 99 -12.32 9.05 8.86
CA THR A 99 -12.54 10.43 8.44
C THR A 99 -11.21 11.19 8.30
N ASN A 100 -10.33 11.05 9.28
CA ASN A 100 -9.00 11.67 9.23
C ASN A 100 -8.16 11.10 8.08
N SER A 101 -8.19 9.81 7.87
CA SER A 101 -7.51 9.14 6.75
C SER A 101 -8.01 9.66 5.40
N TYR A 102 -9.31 9.78 5.24
CA TYR A 102 -9.92 10.36 4.04
C TYR A 102 -9.45 11.79 3.80
N ASN A 103 -9.51 12.63 4.83
CA ASN A 103 -9.09 14.03 4.71
C ASN A 103 -7.62 14.17 4.33
N TYR A 104 -6.76 13.34 4.92
CA TYR A 104 -5.34 13.30 4.56
C TYR A 104 -5.14 12.95 3.09
N LEU A 105 -5.75 11.86 2.63
CA LEU A 105 -5.61 11.40 1.25
C LEU A 105 -6.23 12.39 0.25
N ASN A 106 -7.38 12.96 0.57
CA ASN A 106 -8.02 13.97 -0.28
C ASN A 106 -7.11 15.18 -0.48
N LYS A 107 -6.49 15.66 0.60
CA LYS A 107 -5.51 16.76 0.53
C LYS A 107 -4.27 16.36 -0.27
N LEU A 108 -3.76 15.15 -0.05
CA LEU A 108 -2.56 14.64 -0.74
C LEU A 108 -2.78 14.52 -2.25
N LEU A 109 -3.94 14.01 -2.67
CA LEU A 109 -4.20 13.63 -4.06
C LEU A 109 -4.83 14.77 -4.89
N HIS A 110 -5.42 15.77 -4.24
CA HIS A 110 -6.16 16.86 -4.90
C HIS A 110 -5.66 18.25 -4.50
N ALA A 111 -4.49 18.32 -3.89
CA ALA A 111 -3.85 19.60 -3.54
C ALA A 111 -3.24 20.29 -4.76
#